data_447f0d8da294dc4952bef807c816fdfb
#
_entry.id   447f0d8da294dc4952bef807c816fdfb
#
_cell.length_a   1.000
_cell.length_b   1.000
_cell.length_c   1.000
_cell.angle_alpha   90.00
_cell.angle_beta   90.00
_cell.angle_gamma   90.00
#
_symmetry.space_group_name_H-M   'P 1'
#
loop_
_entity.id
_entity.type
_entity.pdbx_description
1 polymer ?
#
loop_
_entity_poly.entity_id
_entity_poly.type
_entity_poly.pdbx_seq_one_letter_code
_entity_poly.pdbx_strand_id
1 'polypeptide(L)'
;SILANLQTVPCIVLDCDYQDSAVISILENIQRANLNFFEEALAIAHLHEHFGLTQQEIGKKLGKSQSALSNKLRLLRLPADVRYYIEKEGLTERHARALLKVDDPEVMWTVLRAVTDRHLNVEQTESMIAHLLGEDAPADKHRRKVVPLFRDVRIFVNTVNKAIATMQASGIDAVSNKTETDDYIEFHVRIPKHTDESTTQSSANADKPA
;
A
#
# COMPACT_ATOMS: atom_id res chain seq x y z
N SER A 1 -14.69 32.78 -10.09
CA SER A 1 -15.78 33.72 -9.65
C SER A 1 -16.18 34.65 -10.75
N ILE A 2 -15.23 35.35 -11.41
CA ILE A 2 -15.56 36.32 -12.50
C ILE A 2 -16.32 35.65 -13.64
N LEU A 3 -15.85 34.51 -14.16
CA LEU A 3 -16.52 33.73 -15.22
C LEU A 3 -17.90 33.18 -14.79
N ALA A 4 -18.12 32.99 -13.50
CA ALA A 4 -19.38 32.54 -12.92
C ALA A 4 -20.31 33.71 -12.53
N ASN A 5 -19.91 34.94 -12.84
CA ASN A 5 -20.65 36.19 -12.55
C ASN A 5 -21.04 36.35 -11.06
N LEU A 6 -20.20 35.84 -10.14
CA LEU A 6 -20.42 36.01 -8.70
C LEU A 6 -19.95 37.38 -8.25
N GLN A 7 -20.82 38.11 -7.56
CA GLN A 7 -20.51 39.44 -7.04
C GLN A 7 -19.66 39.40 -5.76
N THR A 8 -19.80 38.34 -4.97
CA THR A 8 -19.08 38.10 -3.72
C THR A 8 -18.62 36.70 -3.63
N VAL A 9 -17.50 36.46 -2.96
CA VAL A 9 -16.99 35.13 -2.64
C VAL A 9 -16.66 35.03 -1.15
N PRO A 10 -16.97 33.89 -0.46
CA PRO A 10 -16.50 33.73 0.90
C PRO A 10 -15.00 33.57 0.92
N CYS A 11 -14.31 34.34 1.78
CA CYS A 11 -12.86 34.29 1.94
C CYS A 11 -12.47 34.40 3.41
N ILE A 12 -11.30 33.86 3.74
CA ILE A 12 -10.63 34.06 5.02
C ILE A 12 -9.43 34.97 4.74
N VAL A 13 -9.38 36.13 5.40
CA VAL A 13 -8.26 37.05 5.30
C VAL A 13 -7.21 36.65 6.32
N LEU A 14 -6.00 36.35 5.87
CA LEU A 14 -4.85 36.04 6.71
C LEU A 14 -3.89 37.24 6.66
N ASP A 15 -3.45 37.67 7.85
CA ASP A 15 -2.37 38.66 7.96
C ASP A 15 -1.04 37.92 7.94
N CYS A 16 -0.35 37.94 6.81
CA CYS A 16 0.91 37.22 6.60
C CYS A 16 1.81 38.02 5.68
N ASP A 17 3.11 37.83 5.78
CA ASP A 17 4.06 38.44 4.87
C ASP A 17 4.06 37.78 3.48
N TYR A 18 4.85 38.32 2.55
CA TYR A 18 4.93 37.81 1.18
C TYR A 18 5.49 36.40 1.13
N GLN A 19 6.47 36.06 2.00
CA GLN A 19 7.07 34.73 2.06
C GLN A 19 6.07 33.70 2.57
N ASP A 20 5.38 33.99 3.66
CA ASP A 20 4.36 33.11 4.22
C ASP A 20 3.21 32.86 3.24
N SER A 21 2.77 33.93 2.54
CA SER A 21 1.75 33.81 1.50
C SER A 21 2.17 32.90 0.35
N ALA A 22 3.42 32.99 -0.12
CA ALA A 22 3.96 32.10 -1.14
C ALA A 22 4.05 30.63 -0.67
N VAL A 23 4.53 30.42 0.55
CA VAL A 23 4.60 29.06 1.17
C VAL A 23 3.20 28.44 1.27
N ILE A 24 2.21 29.19 1.75
CA ILE A 24 0.80 28.73 1.86
C ILE A 24 0.27 28.35 0.49
N SER A 25 0.52 29.17 -0.53
CA SER A 25 0.08 28.91 -1.92
C SER A 25 0.68 27.62 -2.49
N ILE A 26 1.99 27.38 -2.27
CA ILE A 26 2.65 26.15 -2.73
C ILE A 26 2.11 24.93 -1.98
N LEU A 27 1.92 25.04 -0.66
CA LEU A 27 1.37 23.96 0.14
C LEU A 27 -0.06 23.59 -0.28
N GLU A 28 -0.91 24.60 -0.55
CA GLU A 28 -2.27 24.37 -1.08
C GLU A 28 -2.22 23.67 -2.42
N ASN A 29 -1.33 24.10 -3.31
CA ASN A 29 -1.17 23.48 -4.62
C ASN A 29 -0.70 22.03 -4.54
N ILE A 30 0.22 21.70 -3.61
CA ILE A 30 0.65 20.31 -3.37
C ILE A 30 -0.52 19.42 -2.90
N GLN A 31 -1.50 19.97 -2.19
CA GLN A 31 -2.66 19.23 -1.69
C GLN A 31 -3.74 19.01 -2.76
N ARG A 32 -3.61 19.57 -3.96
CA ARG A 32 -4.54 19.34 -5.07
C ARG A 32 -4.44 17.91 -5.59
N ALA A 33 -5.59 17.31 -5.91
CA ALA A 33 -5.71 15.89 -6.26
C ALA A 33 -5.01 15.47 -7.58
N ASN A 34 -4.52 16.41 -8.38
CA ASN A 34 -4.03 16.16 -9.74
C ASN A 34 -2.53 16.42 -9.95
N LEU A 35 -1.75 16.62 -8.89
CA LEU A 35 -0.30 16.75 -9.06
C LEU A 35 0.35 15.40 -9.34
N ASN A 36 1.22 15.39 -10.36
CA ASN A 36 2.13 14.28 -10.58
C ASN A 36 3.13 14.19 -9.40
N PHE A 37 3.59 12.99 -9.10
CA PHE A 37 4.53 12.76 -8.00
C PHE A 37 5.90 13.44 -8.22
N PHE A 38 6.32 13.72 -9.45
CA PHE A 38 7.51 14.54 -9.75
C PHE A 38 7.25 16.02 -9.52
N GLU A 39 6.08 16.52 -9.88
CA GLU A 39 5.68 17.92 -9.60
C GLU A 39 5.60 18.15 -8.09
N GLU A 40 5.04 17.19 -7.35
CA GLU A 40 5.03 17.23 -5.89
C GLU A 40 6.46 17.28 -5.33
N ALA A 41 7.38 16.45 -5.87
CA ALA A 41 8.78 16.44 -5.46
C ALA A 41 9.47 17.80 -5.73
N LEU A 42 9.22 18.41 -6.89
CA LEU A 42 9.75 19.73 -7.25
C LEU A 42 9.23 20.82 -6.33
N ALA A 43 7.93 20.80 -6.01
CA ALA A 43 7.34 21.77 -5.09
C ALA A 43 7.93 21.67 -3.68
N ILE A 44 8.16 20.43 -3.19
CA ILE A 44 8.83 20.19 -1.90
C ILE A 44 10.29 20.68 -1.93
N ALA A 45 11.02 20.43 -3.02
CA ALA A 45 12.39 20.93 -3.20
C ALA A 45 12.41 22.46 -3.18
N HIS A 46 11.47 23.10 -3.88
CA HIS A 46 11.35 24.55 -3.92
C HIS A 46 11.09 25.16 -2.52
N LEU A 47 10.22 24.54 -1.71
CA LEU A 47 9.99 24.95 -0.32
C LEU A 47 11.26 24.84 0.53
N HIS A 48 12.05 23.80 0.32
CA HIS A 48 13.28 23.58 1.06
C HIS A 48 14.39 24.56 0.66
N GLU A 49 14.62 24.74 -0.64
CA GLU A 49 15.75 25.48 -1.18
C GLU A 49 15.54 27.00 -1.15
N HIS A 50 14.34 27.47 -1.46
CA HIS A 50 14.04 28.90 -1.60
C HIS A 50 13.43 29.54 -0.36
N PHE A 51 12.72 28.75 0.46
CA PHE A 51 12.09 29.26 1.68
C PHE A 51 12.78 28.74 2.96
N GLY A 52 13.83 27.94 2.84
CA GLY A 52 14.63 27.45 3.96
C GLY A 52 13.90 26.50 4.92
N LEU A 53 12.72 26.02 4.51
CA LEU A 53 11.95 25.09 5.35
C LEU A 53 12.63 23.73 5.43
N THR A 54 12.75 23.19 6.62
CA THR A 54 13.25 21.83 6.82
C THR A 54 12.23 20.78 6.34
N GLN A 55 12.70 19.59 5.95
CA GLN A 55 11.81 18.48 5.59
C GLN A 55 10.82 18.15 6.71
N GLN A 56 11.21 18.33 7.97
CA GLN A 56 10.34 18.10 9.12
C GLN A 56 9.20 19.11 9.20
N GLU A 57 9.49 20.40 8.96
CA GLU A 57 8.48 21.47 8.93
C GLU A 57 7.51 21.29 7.76
N ILE A 58 8.04 21.01 6.56
CA ILE A 58 7.21 20.69 5.40
C ILE A 58 6.32 19.48 5.68
N GLY A 59 6.89 18.43 6.29
CA GLY A 59 6.14 17.22 6.66
C GLY A 59 4.98 17.52 7.61
N LYS A 60 5.22 18.33 8.65
CA LYS A 60 4.15 18.77 9.57
C LYS A 60 3.03 19.50 8.83
N LYS A 61 3.40 20.44 7.93
CA LYS A 61 2.41 21.24 7.18
C LYS A 61 1.61 20.39 6.19
N LEU A 62 2.21 19.36 5.60
CA LEU A 62 1.57 18.44 4.64
C LEU A 62 0.92 17.20 5.27
N GLY A 63 1.08 16.99 6.58
CA GLY A 63 0.64 15.76 7.26
C GLY A 63 1.40 14.49 6.80
N LYS A 64 2.65 14.66 6.34
CA LYS A 64 3.51 13.56 5.83
C LYS A 64 4.73 13.35 6.73
N SER A 65 5.22 12.11 6.79
CA SER A 65 6.45 11.81 7.53
C SER A 65 7.68 12.36 6.80
N GLN A 66 8.74 12.69 7.55
CA GLN A 66 10.03 13.10 6.98
C GLN A 66 10.59 12.06 6.00
N SER A 67 10.44 10.77 6.32
CA SER A 67 10.89 9.69 5.43
C SER A 67 10.14 9.66 4.11
N ALA A 68 8.82 9.98 4.11
CA ALA A 68 8.05 10.10 2.89
C ALA A 68 8.55 11.26 2.02
N LEU A 69 8.83 12.43 2.62
CA LEU A 69 9.38 13.58 1.91
C LEU A 69 10.79 13.28 1.35
N SER A 70 11.65 12.67 2.15
CA SER A 70 13.00 12.27 1.71
C SER A 70 12.93 11.33 0.51
N ASN A 71 12.05 10.33 0.53
CA ASN A 71 11.84 9.43 -0.61
C ASN A 71 11.33 10.19 -1.84
N LYS A 72 10.44 11.15 -1.65
CA LYS A 72 9.91 11.98 -2.73
C LYS A 72 11.02 12.82 -3.37
N LEU A 73 11.83 13.51 -2.57
CA LEU A 73 12.96 14.32 -3.05
C LEU A 73 14.02 13.48 -3.79
N ARG A 74 14.26 12.24 -3.36
CA ARG A 74 15.19 11.33 -4.05
C ARG A 74 14.80 11.06 -5.50
N LEU A 75 13.51 11.14 -5.86
CA LEU A 75 13.06 10.94 -7.24
C LEU A 75 13.63 11.99 -8.21
N LEU A 76 13.97 13.17 -7.71
CA LEU A 76 14.60 14.23 -8.52
C LEU A 76 16.03 13.93 -8.94
N ARG A 77 16.65 12.87 -8.35
CA ARG A 77 17.98 12.38 -8.76
C ARG A 77 17.93 11.63 -10.11
N LEU A 78 16.74 11.17 -10.51
CA LEU A 78 16.58 10.55 -11.82
C LEU A 78 16.81 11.58 -12.93
N PRO A 79 17.50 11.21 -14.04
CA PRO A 79 17.68 12.09 -15.20
C PRO A 79 16.34 12.63 -15.72
N ALA A 80 16.37 13.83 -16.30
CA ALA A 80 15.15 14.52 -16.74
C ALA A 80 14.39 13.75 -17.84
N ASP A 81 15.11 13.13 -18.75
CA ASP A 81 14.58 12.29 -19.83
C ASP A 81 13.91 11.00 -19.28
N VAL A 82 14.51 10.40 -18.25
CA VAL A 82 13.94 9.24 -17.55
C VAL A 82 12.65 9.63 -16.83
N ARG A 83 12.63 10.77 -16.13
CA ARG A 83 11.43 11.27 -15.46
C ARG A 83 10.30 11.52 -16.45
N TYR A 84 10.61 12.18 -17.58
CA TYR A 84 9.66 12.41 -18.65
C TYR A 84 9.09 11.10 -19.21
N TYR A 85 9.93 10.08 -19.42
CA TYR A 85 9.49 8.78 -19.91
C TYR A 85 8.56 8.07 -18.93
N ILE A 86 8.91 8.07 -17.63
CA ILE A 86 8.10 7.49 -16.55
C ILE A 86 6.69 8.12 -16.54
N GLU A 87 6.63 9.44 -16.67
CA GLU A 87 5.38 10.20 -16.69
C GLU A 87 4.55 9.87 -17.93
N LYS A 88 5.17 9.90 -19.11
CA LYS A 88 4.54 9.61 -20.39
C LYS A 88 3.93 8.21 -20.43
N GLU A 89 4.63 7.22 -19.91
CA GLU A 89 4.18 5.82 -19.89
C GLU A 89 3.28 5.50 -18.69
N GLY A 90 2.95 6.47 -17.85
CA GLY A 90 2.06 6.29 -16.71
C GLY A 90 2.61 5.35 -15.64
N LEU A 91 3.94 5.23 -15.52
CA LEU A 91 4.57 4.40 -14.50
C LEU A 91 4.37 5.02 -13.11
N THR A 92 4.28 4.18 -12.09
CA THR A 92 4.01 4.64 -10.72
C THR A 92 5.26 5.16 -10.02
N GLU A 93 5.07 5.94 -8.96
CA GLU A 93 6.15 6.37 -8.06
C GLU A 93 7.03 5.21 -7.56
N ARG A 94 6.43 4.03 -7.35
CA ARG A 94 7.16 2.84 -6.91
C ARG A 94 8.13 2.33 -7.98
N HIS A 95 7.76 2.37 -9.26
CA HIS A 95 8.66 2.04 -10.36
C HIS A 95 9.83 3.04 -10.43
N ALA A 96 9.53 4.35 -10.33
CA ALA A 96 10.55 5.39 -10.28
C ALA A 96 11.53 5.19 -9.13
N ARG A 97 11.03 4.81 -7.97
CA ARG A 97 11.85 4.56 -6.78
C ARG A 97 12.73 3.32 -6.92
N ALA A 98 12.24 2.27 -7.58
CA ALA A 98 13.05 1.08 -7.87
C ALA A 98 14.26 1.42 -8.76
N LEU A 99 14.06 2.30 -9.76
CA LEU A 99 15.12 2.75 -10.67
C LEU A 99 16.24 3.55 -10.00
N LEU A 100 15.98 4.16 -8.83
CA LEU A 100 17.03 4.85 -8.07
C LEU A 100 18.17 3.94 -7.57
N LYS A 101 18.04 2.65 -7.67
CA LYS A 101 19.10 1.67 -7.38
C LYS A 101 20.06 1.47 -8.56
N VAL A 102 19.68 1.93 -9.73
CA VAL A 102 20.46 1.76 -10.96
C VAL A 102 21.22 3.04 -11.25
N ASP A 103 22.54 3.00 -11.15
CA ASP A 103 23.40 4.16 -11.41
C ASP A 103 23.74 4.29 -12.90
N ASP A 104 23.80 3.18 -13.64
CA ASP A 104 24.12 3.15 -15.07
C ASP A 104 22.92 3.59 -15.92
N PRO A 105 23.04 4.67 -16.70
CA PRO A 105 21.95 5.16 -17.56
C PRO A 105 21.48 4.13 -18.61
N GLU A 106 22.38 3.33 -19.18
CA GLU A 106 22.00 2.34 -20.20
C GLU A 106 21.21 1.18 -19.60
N VAL A 107 21.63 0.74 -18.39
CA VAL A 107 20.89 -0.27 -17.64
C VAL A 107 19.51 0.28 -17.22
N MET A 108 19.44 1.55 -16.81
CA MET A 108 18.17 2.20 -16.44
C MET A 108 17.21 2.23 -17.62
N TRP A 109 17.66 2.58 -18.83
CA TRP A 109 16.82 2.56 -20.05
C TRP A 109 16.41 1.15 -20.44
N THR A 110 17.28 0.16 -20.26
CA THR A 110 16.97 -1.26 -20.53
C THR A 110 15.82 -1.73 -19.62
N VAL A 111 15.89 -1.39 -18.31
CA VAL A 111 14.82 -1.70 -17.35
C VAL A 111 13.54 -0.99 -17.74
N LEU A 112 13.58 0.31 -18.05
CA LEU A 112 12.40 1.09 -18.41
C LEU A 112 11.66 0.51 -19.62
N ARG A 113 12.39 0.18 -20.70
CA ARG A 113 11.80 -0.46 -21.88
C ARG A 113 11.16 -1.80 -21.53
N ALA A 114 11.86 -2.63 -20.76
CA ALA A 114 11.32 -3.92 -20.36
C ALA A 114 10.05 -3.79 -19.50
N VAL A 115 10.00 -2.80 -18.60
CA VAL A 115 8.82 -2.50 -17.78
C VAL A 115 7.62 -2.12 -18.65
N THR A 116 7.84 -1.29 -19.65
CA THR A 116 6.78 -0.82 -20.57
C THR A 116 6.33 -1.91 -21.52
N ASP A 117 7.28 -2.57 -22.21
CA ASP A 117 6.99 -3.58 -23.24
C ASP A 117 6.32 -4.83 -22.68
N ARG A 118 6.70 -5.22 -21.46
CA ARG A 118 6.21 -6.44 -20.79
C ARG A 118 5.17 -6.16 -19.72
N HIS A 119 4.79 -4.89 -19.49
CA HIS A 119 3.86 -4.47 -18.45
C HIS A 119 4.23 -5.03 -17.06
N LEU A 120 5.52 -4.93 -16.71
CA LEU A 120 6.01 -5.46 -15.44
C LEU A 120 5.40 -4.69 -14.26
N ASN A 121 4.99 -5.43 -13.24
CA ASN A 121 4.61 -4.81 -11.97
C ASN A 121 5.85 -4.39 -11.15
N VAL A 122 5.64 -3.70 -10.04
CA VAL A 122 6.72 -3.18 -9.19
C VAL A 122 7.66 -4.28 -8.70
N GLU A 123 7.12 -5.42 -8.27
CA GLU A 123 7.89 -6.55 -7.75
C GLU A 123 8.77 -7.19 -8.83
N GLN A 124 8.23 -7.37 -10.03
CA GLN A 124 8.96 -7.87 -11.19
C GLN A 124 10.07 -6.89 -11.62
N THR A 125 9.78 -5.59 -11.56
CA THR A 125 10.76 -4.53 -11.84
C THR A 125 11.90 -4.56 -10.84
N GLU A 126 11.60 -4.66 -9.54
CA GLU A 126 12.62 -4.77 -8.49
C GLU A 126 13.46 -6.05 -8.64
N SER A 127 12.83 -7.19 -8.97
CA SER A 127 13.54 -8.45 -9.22
C SER A 127 14.45 -8.38 -10.44
N MET A 128 14.00 -7.74 -11.53
CA MET A 128 14.81 -7.52 -12.72
C MET A 128 16.03 -6.65 -12.41
N ILE A 129 15.85 -5.56 -11.66
CA ILE A 129 16.94 -4.68 -11.25
C ILE A 129 17.94 -5.45 -10.39
N ALA A 130 17.49 -6.22 -9.40
CA ALA A 130 18.37 -7.02 -8.54
C ALA A 130 19.21 -8.01 -9.35
N HIS A 131 18.58 -8.66 -10.35
CA HIS A 131 19.27 -9.56 -11.26
C HIS A 131 20.36 -8.85 -12.09
N LEU A 132 20.05 -7.68 -12.66
CA LEU A 132 20.98 -6.90 -13.48
C LEU A 132 22.14 -6.33 -12.67
N LEU A 133 21.91 -6.00 -11.40
CA LEU A 133 22.95 -5.51 -10.49
C LEU A 133 23.81 -6.65 -9.89
N GLY A 134 23.51 -7.92 -10.22
CA GLY A 134 24.22 -9.07 -9.66
C GLY A 134 23.96 -9.30 -8.18
N GLU A 135 22.90 -8.69 -7.62
CA GLU A 135 22.48 -8.88 -6.24
C GLU A 135 21.79 -10.25 -6.02
N ASP A 136 21.53 -10.98 -7.10
CA ASP A 136 21.12 -12.38 -7.07
C ASP A 136 22.31 -13.29 -6.75
N ALA A 137 22.79 -13.27 -5.51
CA ALA A 137 23.37 -14.49 -4.96
C ALA A 137 22.30 -15.57 -5.06
N PRO A 138 22.64 -16.85 -5.39
CA PRO A 138 21.64 -17.89 -5.55
C PRO A 138 20.94 -18.13 -4.22
N ALA A 139 19.99 -17.28 -3.90
CA ALA A 139 19.01 -17.56 -2.87
C ALA A 139 18.12 -18.64 -3.46
N ASP A 140 18.37 -19.84 -2.97
CA ASP A 140 17.61 -21.06 -3.03
C ASP A 140 16.20 -20.81 -3.62
N LYS A 141 15.99 -21.20 -4.91
CA LYS A 141 14.72 -21.03 -5.68
C LYS A 141 13.52 -21.77 -5.06
N HIS A 142 13.65 -22.26 -3.83
CA HIS A 142 12.62 -22.99 -3.09
C HIS A 142 12.17 -22.28 -1.80
N ARG A 143 12.70 -21.12 -1.45
CA ARG A 143 12.00 -20.27 -0.49
C ARG A 143 10.93 -19.48 -1.23
N ARG A 144 9.74 -20.09 -1.41
CA ARG A 144 8.50 -19.33 -1.42
C ARG A 144 8.66 -18.28 -0.34
N LYS A 145 8.65 -16.97 -0.71
CA LYS A 145 8.47 -15.90 0.26
C LYS A 145 7.18 -16.27 1.00
N VAL A 146 7.35 -16.95 2.11
CA VAL A 146 6.32 -17.03 3.12
C VAL A 146 6.17 -15.58 3.54
N VAL A 147 5.14 -14.94 3.00
CA VAL A 147 4.65 -13.68 3.55
C VAL A 147 4.50 -14.00 5.03
N PRO A 148 5.19 -13.33 5.94
CA PRO A 148 5.01 -13.57 7.36
C PRO A 148 3.65 -12.98 7.75
N LEU A 149 2.58 -13.60 7.23
CA LEU A 149 1.22 -13.24 7.59
C LEU A 149 0.95 -13.65 9.04
N PHE A 150 1.76 -14.57 9.55
CA PHE A 150 1.66 -15.07 10.91
C PHE A 150 3.05 -15.11 11.54
N ARG A 151 3.44 -13.99 12.14
CA ARG A 151 4.61 -13.95 13.05
C ARG A 151 4.34 -14.68 14.38
N ASP A 152 3.07 -14.98 14.64
CA ASP A 152 2.62 -15.65 15.86
C ASP A 152 1.60 -16.73 15.47
N VAL A 153 1.99 -17.98 15.68
CA VAL A 153 1.14 -19.16 15.46
C VAL A 153 -0.19 -19.04 16.20
N ARG A 154 -0.22 -18.32 17.34
CA ARG A 154 -1.43 -18.08 18.14
C ARG A 154 -2.48 -17.29 17.35
N ILE A 155 -2.08 -16.33 16.50
CA ILE A 155 -3.01 -15.56 15.66
C ILE A 155 -3.69 -16.49 14.65
N PHE A 156 -2.92 -17.40 14.04
CA PHE A 156 -3.47 -18.39 13.11
C PHE A 156 -4.47 -19.32 13.81
N VAL A 157 -4.08 -19.89 14.97
CA VAL A 157 -4.93 -20.75 15.78
C VAL A 157 -6.24 -20.06 16.17
N ASN A 158 -6.15 -18.80 16.62
CA ASN A 158 -7.35 -18.01 16.97
C ASN A 158 -8.25 -17.73 15.77
N THR A 159 -7.67 -17.50 14.59
CA THR A 159 -8.43 -17.28 13.36
C THR A 159 -9.19 -18.53 12.93
N VAL A 160 -8.56 -19.69 12.99
CA VAL A 160 -9.20 -20.99 12.70
C VAL A 160 -10.34 -21.27 13.69
N ASN A 161 -10.10 -21.11 14.98
CA ASN A 161 -11.11 -21.31 16.01
C ASN A 161 -12.32 -20.36 15.83
N LYS A 162 -12.06 -19.08 15.50
CA LYS A 162 -13.13 -18.10 15.23
C LYS A 162 -13.95 -18.45 13.99
N ALA A 163 -13.30 -18.92 12.92
CA ALA A 163 -13.99 -19.37 11.72
C ALA A 163 -14.91 -20.56 11.99
N ILE A 164 -14.43 -21.56 12.76
CA ILE A 164 -15.23 -22.72 13.15
C ILE A 164 -16.42 -22.31 14.02
N ALA A 165 -16.20 -21.45 15.01
CA ALA A 165 -17.27 -20.92 15.86
C ALA A 165 -18.33 -20.15 15.05
N THR A 166 -17.93 -19.41 14.03
CA THR A 166 -18.84 -18.69 13.12
C THR A 166 -19.67 -19.67 12.28
N MET A 167 -19.07 -20.76 11.78
CA MET A 167 -19.77 -21.80 11.05
C MET A 167 -20.80 -22.53 11.93
N GLN A 168 -20.44 -22.87 13.17
CA GLN A 168 -21.34 -23.48 14.14
C GLN A 168 -22.52 -22.53 14.49
N ALA A 169 -22.23 -21.25 14.69
CA ALA A 169 -23.26 -20.24 14.94
C ALA A 169 -24.22 -20.04 13.74
N SER A 170 -23.76 -20.36 12.53
CA SER A 170 -24.57 -20.34 11.30
C SER A 170 -25.33 -21.68 11.05
N GLY A 171 -25.31 -22.60 12.01
CA GLY A 171 -26.05 -23.89 11.89
C GLY A 171 -25.30 -24.97 11.10
N ILE A 172 -24.02 -24.78 10.78
CA ILE A 172 -23.17 -25.77 10.14
C ILE A 172 -22.51 -26.62 11.24
N ASP A 173 -22.74 -27.93 11.23
CA ASP A 173 -22.17 -28.86 12.23
C ASP A 173 -20.70 -29.15 11.95
N ALA A 174 -19.86 -28.09 12.09
CA ALA A 174 -18.41 -28.16 11.89
C ALA A 174 -17.76 -28.69 13.18
N VAL A 175 -17.01 -29.80 13.06
CA VAL A 175 -16.25 -30.36 14.18
C VAL A 175 -14.77 -30.12 13.96
N SER A 176 -14.06 -29.67 15.00
CA SER A 176 -12.61 -29.51 14.96
C SER A 176 -11.94 -30.26 16.09
N ASN A 177 -10.80 -30.89 15.80
CA ASN A 177 -9.92 -31.49 16.78
C ASN A 177 -8.52 -30.91 16.63
N LYS A 178 -7.93 -30.43 17.74
CA LYS A 178 -6.58 -29.87 17.80
C LYS A 178 -5.68 -30.82 18.52
N THR A 179 -4.57 -31.21 17.90
CA THR A 179 -3.48 -31.96 18.55
C THR A 179 -2.23 -31.09 18.53
N GLU A 180 -1.53 -30.96 19.66
CA GLU A 180 -0.32 -30.20 19.82
C GLU A 180 0.81 -31.07 20.30
N THR A 181 1.92 -31.10 19.57
CA THR A 181 3.17 -31.75 19.89
C THR A 181 4.26 -30.69 20.07
N ASP A 182 5.43 -31.10 20.54
CA ASP A 182 6.56 -30.17 20.73
C ASP A 182 7.02 -29.50 19.43
N ASP A 183 6.80 -30.13 18.26
CA ASP A 183 7.29 -29.70 16.97
C ASP A 183 6.20 -29.07 16.08
N TYR A 184 4.90 -29.39 16.28
CA TYR A 184 3.82 -28.93 15.41
C TYR A 184 2.44 -28.91 16.08
N ILE A 185 1.54 -28.12 15.51
CA ILE A 185 0.13 -28.06 15.85
C ILE A 185 -0.67 -28.56 14.64
N GLU A 186 -1.49 -29.57 14.86
CA GLU A 186 -2.32 -30.21 13.84
C GLU A 186 -3.80 -29.92 14.10
N PHE A 187 -4.49 -29.48 13.04
CA PHE A 187 -5.93 -29.20 13.06
C PHE A 187 -6.66 -30.12 12.09
N HIS A 188 -7.57 -30.94 12.60
CA HIS A 188 -8.52 -31.68 11.80
C HIS A 188 -9.87 -31.03 11.86
N VAL A 189 -10.31 -30.42 10.72
CA VAL A 189 -11.61 -29.79 10.60
C VAL A 189 -12.48 -30.63 9.66
N ARG A 190 -13.67 -31.03 10.15
CA ARG A 190 -14.69 -31.73 9.36
C ARG A 190 -15.88 -30.80 9.18
N ILE A 191 -16.23 -30.51 7.95
CA ILE A 191 -17.36 -29.65 7.58
C ILE A 191 -18.29 -30.51 6.71
N PRO A 192 -19.58 -30.67 7.06
CA PRO A 192 -20.54 -31.37 6.23
C PRO A 192 -20.82 -30.59 4.94
N LYS A 193 -20.92 -31.30 3.81
CA LYS A 193 -21.23 -30.68 2.50
C LYS A 193 -22.72 -30.38 2.32
N HIS A 194 -23.58 -31.00 3.12
CA HIS A 194 -25.02 -30.78 3.10
C HIS A 194 -25.46 -30.52 4.53
N THR A 195 -26.16 -29.42 4.76
CA THR A 195 -26.97 -29.17 5.95
C THR A 195 -28.32 -29.81 5.70
N ASP A 196 -28.65 -30.91 6.38
CA ASP A 196 -30.01 -31.47 6.35
C ASP A 196 -30.96 -30.49 7.03
N GLU A 197 -31.84 -29.88 6.23
CA GLU A 197 -32.98 -29.07 6.68
C GLU A 197 -34.08 -29.95 7.28
N SER A 198 -33.81 -30.85 8.21
CA SER A 198 -34.82 -31.69 8.83
C SER A 198 -34.49 -32.03 10.25
N THR A 199 -34.58 -31.06 11.17
CA THR A 199 -34.81 -31.37 12.60
C THR A 199 -35.42 -30.18 13.32
N THR A 200 -36.61 -29.72 12.88
CA THR A 200 -37.43 -28.81 13.68
C THR A 200 -38.91 -29.20 13.56
N GLN A 201 -39.24 -30.43 13.90
CA GLN A 201 -40.61 -30.81 14.21
C GLN A 201 -40.62 -32.19 14.87
N SER A 202 -40.36 -32.30 16.16
CA SER A 202 -40.87 -33.36 17.01
C SER A 202 -40.51 -33.12 18.47
N SER A 203 -41.16 -32.19 19.11
CA SER A 203 -41.31 -32.20 20.58
C SER A 203 -42.49 -31.34 21.02
N ALA A 204 -43.71 -31.73 20.57
CA ALA A 204 -44.94 -31.24 21.17
C ALA A 204 -46.03 -32.31 20.97
N ASN A 205 -46.00 -33.38 21.73
CA ASN A 205 -47.16 -34.12 22.17
C ASN A 205 -46.76 -35.38 22.91
N ALA A 206 -46.66 -35.31 24.23
CA ALA A 206 -46.91 -36.40 25.14
C ALA A 206 -46.77 -35.86 26.57
N ASP A 207 -47.83 -35.30 27.08
CA ASP A 207 -48.18 -35.56 28.48
C ASP A 207 -49.62 -35.04 28.76
N LYS A 208 -50.55 -35.96 28.90
CA LYS A 208 -51.74 -35.81 29.74
C LYS A 208 -52.24 -37.19 30.21
N PRO A 209 -52.14 -37.48 31.50
CA PRO A 209 -52.73 -38.71 32.04
C PRO A 209 -54.24 -38.52 32.29
N ALA A 210 -54.96 -39.58 32.07
CA ALA A 210 -56.24 -39.82 32.71
C ALA A 210 -56.04 -40.72 33.94
#